data_1e8dc93cebd2993f34252a80dac48545
#
_entry.id   1e8dc93cebd2993f34252a80dac48545
#
_cell.length_a   1.000
_cell.length_b   1.000
_cell.length_c   1.000
_cell.angle_alpha   90.00
_cell.angle_beta   90.00
_cell.angle_gamma   90.00
#
_symmetry.space_group_name_H-M   'P 1'
#
loop_
_entity.id
_entity.type
_entity.pdbx_description
1 polymer ?
#
loop_
_entity_poly.entity_id
_entity_poly.type
_entity_poly.pdbx_seq_one_letter_code
_entity_poly.pdbx_strand_id
1 'polypeptide(L)'
;MSAAIVGWAHTPFGKQDAETVESLIVRVATDALVDAGITADQVDEIVLGHYNAGFSAQDFTASLVLQADPALRFKPTTRVENACATGSAAVHQGVRAIKAGDAKIVLVVGVEQMTKTPGAEIGKNLLKASYLP
;
A
#
# COMPACT_ATOMS: atom_id res chain seq x y z
N MET A 1 23.05 -8.80 -2.79
CA MET A 1 22.49 -8.17 -1.58
C MET A 1 21.16 -8.85 -1.26
N SER A 2 20.88 -9.14 0.02
CA SER A 2 19.61 -9.73 0.46
C SER A 2 18.70 -8.63 1.02
N ALA A 3 17.41 -8.73 0.79
CA ALA A 3 16.41 -7.90 1.46
C ALA A 3 15.79 -8.69 2.62
N ALA A 4 15.50 -8.03 3.73
CA ALA A 4 14.83 -8.61 4.89
C ALA A 4 13.60 -7.79 5.25
N ILE A 5 12.54 -8.45 5.70
CA ILE A 5 11.38 -7.79 6.30
C ILE A 5 11.69 -7.59 7.77
N VAL A 6 11.69 -6.34 8.22
CA VAL A 6 12.12 -5.95 9.58
C VAL A 6 10.97 -5.41 10.43
N GLY A 7 9.82 -5.18 9.86
CA GLY A 7 8.61 -4.74 10.57
C GLY A 7 7.36 -5.09 9.80
N TRP A 8 6.25 -5.24 10.53
CA TRP A 8 4.98 -5.66 9.96
C TRP A 8 3.78 -5.10 10.74
N ALA A 9 2.73 -4.77 10.03
CA ALA A 9 1.45 -4.39 10.62
C ALA A 9 0.29 -4.79 9.72
N HIS A 10 -0.88 -4.98 10.32
CA HIS A 10 -2.09 -5.35 9.60
C HIS A 10 -3.34 -4.90 10.36
N THR A 11 -4.34 -4.37 9.65
CA THR A 11 -5.65 -4.13 10.23
C THR A 11 -6.48 -5.41 10.28
N PRO A 12 -7.40 -5.58 11.25
CA PRO A 12 -8.34 -6.70 11.23
C PRO A 12 -9.11 -6.76 9.91
N PHE A 13 -9.34 -7.96 9.40
CA PHE A 13 -10.25 -8.16 8.27
C PHE A 13 -11.69 -7.92 8.70
N GLY A 14 -12.49 -7.34 7.82
CA GLY A 14 -13.90 -7.11 8.02
C GLY A 14 -14.39 -5.78 7.50
N LYS A 15 -15.61 -5.42 7.87
CA LYS A 15 -16.16 -4.11 7.54
C LYS A 15 -15.50 -3.05 8.41
N GLN A 16 -14.80 -2.14 7.74
CA GLN A 16 -14.14 -1.00 8.36
C GLN A 16 -14.93 0.28 8.01
N ASP A 17 -16.19 0.35 8.41
CA ASP A 17 -17.14 1.38 7.96
C ASP A 17 -16.73 2.81 8.40
N ALA A 18 -16.05 2.92 9.54
CA ALA A 18 -15.52 4.20 10.02
C ALA A 18 -14.22 4.64 9.33
N GLU A 19 -13.52 3.72 8.66
CA GLU A 19 -12.24 3.98 8.02
C GLU A 19 -12.42 4.49 6.58
N THR A 20 -11.38 5.15 6.09
CA THR A 20 -11.18 5.51 4.67
C THR A 20 -9.96 4.81 4.13
N VAL A 21 -9.76 4.80 2.82
CA VAL A 21 -8.51 4.30 2.22
C VAL A 21 -7.30 5.02 2.84
N GLU A 22 -7.38 6.34 3.04
CA GLU A 22 -6.33 7.13 3.66
C GLU A 22 -6.06 6.69 5.11
N SER A 23 -7.10 6.60 5.95
CA SER A 23 -6.93 6.23 7.36
C SER A 23 -6.38 4.81 7.52
N LEU A 24 -6.78 3.87 6.68
CA LEU A 24 -6.22 2.51 6.65
C LEU A 24 -4.72 2.52 6.29
N ILE A 25 -4.34 3.28 5.27
CA ILE A 25 -2.93 3.46 4.86
C ILE A 25 -2.11 4.04 6.00
N VAL A 26 -2.56 5.17 6.56
CA VAL A 26 -1.86 5.90 7.63
C VAL A 26 -1.63 4.99 8.84
N ARG A 27 -2.67 4.27 9.25
CA ARG A 27 -2.63 3.36 10.39
C ARG A 27 -1.56 2.28 10.22
N VAL A 28 -1.62 1.50 9.13
CA VAL A 28 -0.66 0.39 8.95
C VAL A 28 0.75 0.87 8.67
N ALA A 29 0.91 2.02 7.99
CA ALA A 29 2.23 2.61 7.78
C ALA A 29 2.87 3.01 9.10
N THR A 30 2.12 3.70 9.97
CA THR A 30 2.58 4.09 11.31
C THR A 30 2.93 2.86 12.16
N ASP A 31 2.02 1.88 12.24
CA ASP A 31 2.21 0.69 13.05
C ASP A 31 3.41 -0.16 12.57
N ALA A 32 3.63 -0.25 11.25
CA ALA A 32 4.76 -0.97 10.69
C ALA A 32 6.12 -0.30 11.01
N LEU A 33 6.18 1.04 11.00
CA LEU A 33 7.37 1.78 11.42
C LEU A 33 7.69 1.56 12.90
N VAL A 34 6.65 1.55 13.74
CA VAL A 34 6.80 1.26 15.17
C VAL A 34 7.29 -0.16 15.40
N ASP A 35 6.71 -1.16 14.73
CA ASP A 35 7.11 -2.56 14.84
C ASP A 35 8.56 -2.78 14.38
N ALA A 36 8.98 -2.09 13.32
CA ALA A 36 10.35 -2.13 12.82
C ALA A 36 11.36 -1.42 13.75
N GLY A 37 10.89 -0.58 14.66
CA GLY A 37 11.74 0.25 15.52
C GLY A 37 12.54 1.31 14.75
N ILE A 38 11.99 1.80 13.62
CA ILE A 38 12.61 2.85 12.78
C ILE A 38 11.76 4.11 12.75
N THR A 39 12.40 5.23 12.45
CA THR A 39 11.72 6.50 12.25
C THR A 39 11.43 6.75 10.77
N ALA A 40 10.42 7.55 10.49
CA ALA A 40 9.96 7.79 9.11
C ALA A 40 11.03 8.46 8.23
N ASP A 41 11.92 9.27 8.80
CA ASP A 41 13.03 9.90 8.08
C ASP A 41 14.04 8.89 7.51
N GLN A 42 14.14 7.70 8.14
CA GLN A 42 15.02 6.61 7.69
C GLN A 42 14.50 5.87 6.45
N VAL A 43 13.24 6.05 6.10
CA VAL A 43 12.65 5.45 4.88
C VAL A 43 13.23 6.15 3.66
N ASP A 44 13.70 5.38 2.68
CA ASP A 44 14.24 5.89 1.42
C ASP A 44 13.20 5.94 0.31
N GLU A 45 12.31 4.94 0.24
CA GLU A 45 11.31 4.79 -0.81
C GLU A 45 10.02 4.19 -0.25
N ILE A 46 8.90 4.52 -0.87
CA ILE A 46 7.56 4.04 -0.51
C ILE A 46 6.93 3.34 -1.71
N VAL A 47 6.40 2.15 -1.50
CA VAL A 47 5.64 1.42 -2.51
C VAL A 47 4.26 1.09 -1.96
N LEU A 48 3.21 1.54 -2.64
CA LEU A 48 1.83 1.21 -2.29
C LEU A 48 1.24 0.22 -3.29
N GLY A 49 0.78 -0.91 -2.83
CA GLY A 49 -0.08 -1.83 -3.57
C GLY A 49 -1.55 -1.46 -3.39
N HIS A 50 -2.23 -1.05 -4.46
CA HIS A 50 -3.65 -0.73 -4.45
C HIS A 50 -4.27 -1.07 -5.80
N TYR A 51 -5.13 -2.09 -5.82
CA TYR A 51 -5.85 -2.48 -7.03
C TYR A 51 -6.87 -1.41 -7.42
N ASN A 52 -7.71 -1.02 -6.50
CA ASN A 52 -8.79 -0.05 -6.60
C ASN A 52 -9.91 -0.48 -7.57
N ALA A 53 -9.66 -0.52 -8.87
CA ALA A 53 -10.64 -0.90 -9.92
C ALA A 53 -11.99 -0.17 -9.85
N GLY A 54 -12.09 0.93 -9.09
CA GLY A 54 -13.32 1.69 -8.88
C GLY A 54 -13.97 1.49 -7.51
N PHE A 55 -13.33 0.81 -6.56
CA PHE A 55 -13.81 0.71 -5.18
C PHE A 55 -13.71 2.04 -4.44
N SER A 56 -12.73 2.86 -4.79
CA SER A 56 -12.55 4.23 -4.30
C SER A 56 -12.46 5.20 -5.47
N ALA A 57 -13.04 6.38 -5.32
CA ALA A 57 -12.90 7.45 -6.30
C ALA A 57 -11.49 8.07 -6.29
N GLN A 58 -10.73 7.87 -5.22
CA GLN A 58 -9.39 8.42 -5.07
C GLN A 58 -8.37 7.61 -5.86
N ASP A 59 -7.73 8.26 -6.81
CA ASP A 59 -6.48 7.79 -7.42
C ASP A 59 -5.26 8.48 -6.82
N PHE A 60 -4.07 8.17 -7.32
CA PHE A 60 -2.80 8.69 -6.78
C PHE A 60 -2.61 8.36 -5.30
N THR A 61 -3.09 7.19 -4.90
CA THR A 61 -3.17 6.79 -3.49
C THR A 61 -1.82 6.55 -2.82
N ALA A 62 -0.74 6.35 -3.59
CA ALA A 62 0.61 6.28 -3.03
C ALA A 62 0.98 7.57 -2.26
N SER A 63 0.48 8.73 -2.68
CA SER A 63 0.70 10.00 -1.99
C SER A 63 0.05 10.05 -0.60
N LEU A 64 -0.96 9.24 -0.34
CA LEU A 64 -1.64 9.20 0.97
C LEU A 64 -0.76 8.60 2.08
N VAL A 65 0.24 7.80 1.72
CA VAL A 65 1.21 7.27 2.70
C VAL A 65 1.97 8.40 3.41
N LEU A 66 2.16 9.52 2.72
CA LEU A 66 2.85 10.71 3.26
C LEU A 66 2.11 11.36 4.44
N GLN A 67 0.84 11.03 4.63
CA GLN A 67 0.04 11.52 5.76
C GLN A 67 0.38 10.79 7.08
N ALA A 68 1.07 9.65 7.02
CA ALA A 68 1.46 8.92 8.22
C ALA A 68 2.49 9.69 9.05
N ASP A 69 3.43 10.39 8.39
CA ASP A 69 4.45 11.21 9.07
C ASP A 69 4.98 12.29 8.12
N PRO A 70 5.16 13.54 8.58
CA PRO A 70 5.75 14.62 7.78
C PRO A 70 7.15 14.30 7.21
N ALA A 71 7.94 13.46 7.87
CA ALA A 71 9.27 13.07 7.42
C ALA A 71 9.24 12.15 6.17
N LEU A 72 8.08 11.59 5.82
CA LEU A 72 7.90 10.84 4.56
C LEU A 72 7.76 11.76 3.35
N ARG A 73 7.57 13.07 3.55
CA ARG A 73 7.49 14.04 2.44
C ARG A 73 8.78 14.01 1.62
N PHE A 74 8.62 14.20 0.33
CA PHE A 74 9.73 14.18 -0.65
C PHE A 74 10.42 12.81 -0.84
N LYS A 75 9.92 11.75 -0.21
CA LYS A 75 10.36 10.39 -0.53
C LYS A 75 9.71 9.94 -1.85
N PRO A 76 10.44 9.24 -2.73
CA PRO A 76 9.84 8.60 -3.90
C PRO A 76 8.69 7.70 -3.48
N THR A 77 7.52 7.88 -4.08
CA THR A 77 6.35 7.04 -3.83
C THR A 77 5.79 6.50 -5.14
N THR A 78 5.52 5.21 -5.19
CA THR A 78 4.97 4.55 -6.38
C THR A 78 3.78 3.68 -5.99
N ARG A 79 2.69 3.78 -6.75
CA ARG A 79 1.60 2.81 -6.69
C ARG A 79 1.87 1.70 -7.69
N VAL A 80 1.71 0.45 -7.26
CA VAL A 80 1.73 -0.74 -8.12
C VAL A 80 0.38 -1.43 -8.09
N GLU A 81 0.05 -2.09 -9.17
CA GLU A 81 -1.18 -2.84 -9.33
C GLU A 81 -0.87 -4.15 -10.05
N ASN A 82 -1.44 -5.25 -9.59
CA ASN A 82 -1.40 -6.56 -10.25
C ASN A 82 -2.60 -7.42 -9.82
N ALA A 83 -3.80 -6.85 -9.94
CA ALA A 83 -5.06 -7.47 -9.52
C ALA A 83 -4.95 -8.09 -8.12
N CYS A 84 -5.32 -9.36 -7.94
CA CYS A 84 -5.26 -10.05 -6.64
C CYS A 84 -3.82 -10.23 -6.12
N ALA A 85 -2.79 -10.11 -6.97
CA ALA A 85 -1.39 -10.21 -6.61
C ALA A 85 -0.73 -8.84 -6.33
N THR A 86 -1.52 -7.79 -6.20
CA THR A 86 -1.03 -6.40 -6.00
C THR A 86 -0.11 -6.27 -4.78
N GLY A 87 -0.47 -6.87 -3.65
CA GLY A 87 0.38 -6.85 -2.45
C GLY A 87 1.73 -7.52 -2.68
N SER A 88 1.75 -8.68 -3.35
CA SER A 88 2.99 -9.37 -3.73
C SER A 88 3.83 -8.52 -4.69
N ALA A 89 3.20 -7.87 -5.67
CA ALA A 89 3.89 -6.97 -6.60
C ALA A 89 4.57 -5.80 -5.86
N ALA A 90 3.90 -5.23 -4.86
CA ALA A 90 4.46 -4.17 -4.04
C ALA A 90 5.69 -4.64 -3.25
N VAL A 91 5.63 -5.82 -2.61
CA VAL A 91 6.76 -6.42 -1.90
C VAL A 91 7.93 -6.67 -2.87
N HIS A 92 7.66 -7.25 -4.04
CA HIS A 92 8.70 -7.49 -5.05
C HIS A 92 9.35 -6.20 -5.55
N GLN A 93 8.59 -5.12 -5.69
CA GLN A 93 9.13 -3.82 -6.05
C GLN A 93 10.10 -3.31 -4.97
N GLY A 94 9.72 -3.35 -3.70
CA GLY A 94 10.59 -2.98 -2.59
C GLY A 94 11.86 -3.83 -2.54
N VAL A 95 11.75 -5.14 -2.73
CA VAL A 95 12.92 -6.04 -2.78
C VAL A 95 13.85 -5.67 -3.93
N ARG A 96 13.32 -5.27 -5.09
CA ARG A 96 14.11 -4.84 -6.24
C ARG A 96 14.88 -3.56 -5.95
N ALA A 97 14.25 -2.56 -5.34
CA ALA A 97 14.91 -1.31 -4.94
C ALA A 97 16.11 -1.57 -4.00
N ILE A 98 15.92 -2.44 -2.98
CA ILE A 98 17.00 -2.85 -2.07
C ILE A 98 18.14 -3.56 -2.84
N LYS A 99 17.79 -4.51 -3.72
CA LYS A 99 18.80 -5.27 -4.48
C LYS A 99 19.57 -4.43 -5.48
N ALA A 100 18.91 -3.43 -6.07
CA ALA A 100 19.54 -2.47 -6.97
C ALA A 100 20.49 -1.51 -6.24
N GLY A 101 20.34 -1.36 -4.92
CA GLY A 101 21.08 -0.39 -4.13
C GLY A 101 20.50 1.02 -4.16
N ASP A 102 19.30 1.18 -4.73
CA ASP A 102 18.62 2.47 -4.83
C ASP A 102 18.02 2.90 -3.47
N ALA A 103 17.69 1.93 -2.62
CA ALA A 103 17.16 2.16 -1.29
C ALA A 103 17.78 1.18 -0.27
N LYS A 104 17.89 1.60 0.98
CA LYS A 104 18.26 0.76 2.13
C LYS A 104 17.03 0.33 2.92
N ILE A 105 16.04 1.21 3.04
CA ILE A 105 14.77 0.97 3.75
C ILE A 105 13.62 1.36 2.84
N VAL A 106 12.75 0.40 2.54
CA VAL A 106 11.55 0.61 1.74
C VAL A 106 10.32 0.33 2.60
N LEU A 107 9.43 1.30 2.69
CA LEU A 107 8.10 1.13 3.30
C LEU A 107 7.14 0.60 2.23
N VAL A 108 6.69 -0.65 2.41
CA VAL A 108 5.71 -1.28 1.51
C VAL A 108 4.36 -1.31 2.20
N VAL A 109 3.35 -0.75 1.58
CA VAL A 109 1.97 -0.70 2.09
C VAL A 109 1.02 -1.35 1.10
N GLY A 110 0.04 -2.09 1.57
CA GLY A 110 -1.07 -2.60 0.79
C GLY A 110 -2.40 -2.10 1.34
N VAL A 111 -3.32 -1.72 0.49
CA VAL A 111 -4.66 -1.29 0.89
C VAL A 111 -5.71 -1.73 -0.11
N GLU A 112 -6.89 -2.08 0.40
CA GLU A 112 -8.12 -2.24 -0.39
C GLU A 112 -9.33 -2.03 0.50
N GLN A 113 -10.31 -1.26 0.05
CA GLN A 113 -11.54 -1.02 0.78
C GLN A 113 -12.75 -1.33 -0.12
N MET A 114 -13.13 -2.60 -0.18
CA MET A 114 -14.22 -3.09 -1.03
C MET A 114 -15.59 -2.98 -0.35
N THR A 115 -15.64 -3.02 0.99
CA THR A 115 -16.89 -3.20 1.75
C THR A 115 -17.82 -1.99 1.72
N LYS A 116 -17.35 -0.81 1.30
CA LYS A 116 -18.19 0.37 1.07
C LYS A 116 -18.87 0.38 -0.30
N THR A 117 -18.47 -0.51 -1.19
CA THR A 117 -19.04 -0.63 -2.53
C THR A 117 -20.28 -1.52 -2.47
N PRO A 118 -21.43 -1.12 -3.09
CA PRO A 118 -22.60 -1.99 -3.21
C PRO A 118 -22.26 -3.34 -3.83
N GLY A 119 -22.83 -4.43 -3.32
CA GLY A 119 -22.47 -5.79 -3.72
C GLY A 119 -22.51 -6.05 -5.23
N ALA A 120 -23.49 -5.49 -5.94
CA ALA A 120 -23.60 -5.61 -7.40
C ALA A 120 -22.43 -4.94 -8.15
N GLU A 121 -21.85 -3.89 -7.59
CA GLU A 121 -20.72 -3.18 -8.20
C GLU A 121 -19.37 -3.86 -7.88
N ILE A 122 -19.29 -4.57 -6.76
CA ILE A 122 -18.06 -5.33 -6.40
C ILE A 122 -17.69 -6.29 -7.53
N GLY A 123 -18.65 -7.09 -7.99
CA GLY A 123 -18.45 -8.04 -9.09
C GLY A 123 -17.97 -7.37 -10.38
N LYS A 124 -18.58 -6.25 -10.75
CA LYS A 124 -18.19 -5.47 -11.94
C LYS A 124 -16.75 -4.95 -11.82
N ASN A 125 -16.37 -4.46 -10.65
CA ASN A 125 -15.02 -3.96 -10.43
C ASN A 125 -13.99 -5.09 -10.48
N LEU A 126 -14.29 -6.26 -9.90
CA LEU A 126 -13.40 -7.42 -9.93
C LEU A 126 -13.20 -7.98 -11.35
N LEU A 127 -14.24 -7.93 -12.20
CA LEU A 127 -14.13 -8.37 -13.60
C LEU A 127 -13.11 -7.57 -14.41
N LYS A 128 -12.75 -6.36 -13.99
CA LYS A 128 -11.71 -5.55 -14.65
C LYS A 128 -10.31 -6.20 -14.57
N ALA A 129 -10.12 -7.20 -13.72
CA ALA A 129 -8.91 -8.02 -13.69
C ALA A 129 -8.86 -9.07 -14.81
N SER A 130 -9.94 -9.21 -15.58
CA SER A 130 -10.04 -10.11 -16.73
C SER A 130 -10.03 -9.30 -18.03
N TYR A 131 -9.76 -10.00 -19.16
CA TYR A 131 -9.90 -9.37 -20.47
C TYR A 131 -11.36 -8.99 -20.70
N LEU A 132 -11.59 -7.72 -20.99
CA LEU A 132 -12.88 -7.16 -21.38
C LEU A 132 -12.77 -6.70 -22.84
N PRO A 133 -13.50 -7.32 -23.79
CA PRO A 133 -13.51 -6.92 -25.21
C PRO A 133 -14.15 -5.55 -25.43
#